data_8d49a0ea624cc01de1a2f833085cde9d
#
_entry.id   8d49a0ea624cc01de1a2f833085cde9d
#
_cell.length_a   1.000
_cell.length_b   1.000
_cell.length_c   1.000
_cell.angle_alpha   90.00
_cell.angle_beta   90.00
_cell.angle_gamma   90.00
#
_symmetry.space_group_name_H-M   'P 1'
#
loop_
_entity.id
_entity.type
_entity.pdbx_description
1 polymer ?
#
loop_
_entity_poly.entity_id
_entity_poly.type
_entity_poly.pdbx_seq_one_letter_code
_entity_poly.pdbx_strand_id
1 'polypeptide(L)'
;MMSVSLRMATVDDIESLFEIRTSVAQNHLSRKQMDELGITPQVLRSAINEGPCIWLAEVDRQPVAFSMIDRAEGEVFAMFVRPEHEKCGLGRLLMDAAEAELFKTHERIVLVTDGRPEIRANGFYQRLGWTVVERIDARDVRYEKRRPLL
;
A
#
# COMPACT_ATOMS: atom_id res chain seq x y z
N MET A 1 16.02 -21.38 -0.01
CA MET A 1 14.62 -21.03 -0.35
C MET A 1 14.11 -19.99 0.63
N MET A 2 13.56 -18.90 0.13
CA MET A 2 13.00 -17.85 0.98
C MET A 2 11.64 -18.26 1.52
N SER A 3 11.42 -17.99 2.81
CA SER A 3 10.13 -18.21 3.45
C SER A 3 9.35 -16.87 3.47
N VAL A 4 8.23 -16.85 2.77
CA VAL A 4 7.37 -15.65 2.67
C VAL A 4 6.12 -15.87 3.51
N SER A 5 5.77 -14.86 4.33
CA SER A 5 4.52 -14.87 5.09
C SER A 5 3.84 -13.52 5.00
N LEU A 6 2.52 -13.55 5.13
CA LEU A 6 1.67 -12.36 5.14
C LEU A 6 0.88 -12.36 6.44
N ARG A 7 0.87 -11.23 7.15
CA ARG A 7 0.09 -11.09 8.37
C ARG A 7 -0.37 -9.64 8.56
N MET A 8 -1.36 -9.44 9.42
CA MET A 8 -1.76 -8.09 9.79
C MET A 8 -0.68 -7.46 10.67
N ALA A 9 -0.40 -6.18 10.46
CA ALA A 9 0.53 -5.44 11.27
C ALA A 9 -0.06 -5.14 12.64
N THR A 10 0.80 -5.12 13.65
CA THR A 10 0.44 -4.72 15.01
C THR A 10 1.16 -3.41 15.35
N VAL A 11 0.84 -2.82 16.49
CA VAL A 11 1.49 -1.58 16.93
C VAL A 11 3.00 -1.74 17.08
N ASP A 12 3.48 -2.95 17.31
CA ASP A 12 4.91 -3.21 17.43
C ASP A 12 5.63 -3.14 16.08
N ASP A 13 4.90 -3.13 14.97
CA ASP A 13 5.47 -3.08 13.62
C ASP A 13 5.64 -1.66 13.09
N ILE A 14 5.18 -0.65 13.81
CA ILE A 14 5.13 0.73 13.30
C ILE A 14 6.48 1.20 12.78
N GLU A 15 7.54 0.98 13.53
CA GLU A 15 8.88 1.43 13.11
C GLU A 15 9.32 0.73 11.82
N SER A 16 9.03 -0.56 11.68
CA SER A 16 9.32 -1.31 10.45
C SER A 16 8.56 -0.73 9.25
N LEU A 17 7.32 -0.29 9.45
CA LEU A 17 6.54 0.33 8.38
C LEU A 17 7.22 1.60 7.87
N PHE A 18 7.71 2.46 8.78
CA PHE A 18 8.43 3.65 8.38
C PHE A 18 9.75 3.31 7.67
N GLU A 19 10.46 2.30 8.16
CA GLU A 19 11.71 1.87 7.51
C GLU A 19 11.47 1.41 6.08
N ILE A 20 10.41 0.62 5.86
CA ILE A 20 10.05 0.16 4.51
C ILE A 20 9.69 1.37 3.64
N ARG A 21 8.85 2.27 4.15
CA ARG A 21 8.38 3.43 3.40
C ARG A 21 9.52 4.33 2.96
N THR A 22 10.53 4.51 3.79
CA THR A 22 11.67 5.37 3.47
C THR A 22 12.74 4.67 2.65
N SER A 23 12.63 3.35 2.44
CA SER A 23 13.63 2.58 1.68
C SER A 23 13.51 2.73 0.16
N VAL A 24 12.35 3.18 -0.33
CA VAL A 24 12.08 3.23 -1.78
C VAL A 24 12.65 4.50 -2.41
N ALA A 25 13.09 4.38 -3.67
CA ALA A 25 13.62 5.51 -4.43
C ALA A 25 12.51 6.27 -5.16
N GLN A 26 11.58 5.55 -5.81
CA GLN A 26 10.45 6.18 -6.49
C GLN A 26 9.40 6.60 -5.46
N ASN A 27 8.85 7.78 -5.64
CA ASN A 27 7.83 8.33 -4.74
C ASN A 27 8.33 8.40 -3.29
N HIS A 28 9.61 8.72 -3.13
CA HIS A 28 10.26 8.75 -1.81
C HIS A 28 9.73 9.89 -0.93
N LEU A 29 9.51 9.59 0.35
CA LEU A 29 9.27 10.59 1.39
C LEU A 29 10.21 10.29 2.56
N SER A 30 10.77 11.34 3.15
CA SER A 30 11.56 11.20 4.39
C SER A 30 10.60 11.12 5.59
N ARG A 31 11.15 10.71 6.74
CA ARG A 31 10.39 10.73 8.00
C ARG A 31 9.83 12.13 8.29
N LYS A 32 10.64 13.16 8.06
CA LYS A 32 10.22 14.54 8.28
C LYS A 32 9.06 14.93 7.38
N GLN A 33 9.16 14.59 6.09
CA GLN A 33 8.08 14.89 5.14
C GLN A 33 6.79 14.16 5.50
N MET A 34 6.88 12.92 5.94
CA MET A 34 5.70 12.17 6.40
C MET A 34 5.06 12.84 7.61
N ASP A 35 5.88 13.26 8.57
CA ASP A 35 5.39 13.96 9.76
C ASP A 35 4.65 15.24 9.38
N GLU A 36 5.18 16.01 8.45
CA GLU A 36 4.55 17.23 7.94
C GLU A 36 3.21 16.96 7.26
N LEU A 37 3.05 15.77 6.66
CA LEU A 37 1.80 15.34 6.03
C LEU A 37 0.83 14.69 7.02
N GLY A 38 1.18 14.63 8.29
CA GLY A 38 0.33 13.99 9.30
C GLY A 38 0.46 12.48 9.38
N ILE A 39 1.46 11.90 8.72
CA ILE A 39 1.72 10.46 8.76
C ILE A 39 2.70 10.21 9.91
N THR A 40 2.15 9.94 11.09
CA THR A 40 2.92 9.82 12.33
C THR A 40 2.70 8.44 12.97
N PRO A 41 3.60 8.02 13.87
CA PRO A 41 3.39 6.78 14.62
C PRO A 41 2.06 6.76 15.38
N GLN A 42 1.62 7.90 15.92
CA GLN A 42 0.36 8.00 16.65
C GLN A 42 -0.84 7.74 15.73
N VAL A 43 -0.81 8.28 14.53
CA VAL A 43 -1.87 8.08 13.54
C VAL A 43 -1.94 6.59 13.15
N LEU A 44 -0.80 5.96 12.90
CA LEU A 44 -0.76 4.54 12.56
C LEU A 44 -1.24 3.67 13.72
N ARG A 45 -0.87 4.02 14.95
CA ARG A 45 -1.33 3.29 16.14
C ARG A 45 -2.85 3.34 16.25
N SER A 46 -3.44 4.53 16.06
CA SER A 46 -4.89 4.70 16.10
C SER A 46 -5.57 3.87 15.01
N ALA A 47 -5.04 3.90 13.79
CA ALA A 47 -5.62 3.15 12.68
C ALA A 47 -5.56 1.64 12.93
N ILE A 48 -4.45 1.13 13.42
CA ILE A 48 -4.30 -0.30 13.74
C ILE A 48 -5.30 -0.71 14.82
N ASN A 49 -5.48 0.13 15.84
CA ASN A 49 -6.39 -0.18 16.94
C ASN A 49 -7.87 -0.14 16.53
N GLU A 50 -8.20 0.57 15.44
CA GLU A 50 -9.59 0.63 14.96
C GLU A 50 -10.01 -0.62 14.19
N GLY A 51 -9.07 -1.37 13.66
CA GLY A 51 -9.39 -2.60 12.94
C GLY A 51 -8.36 -2.93 11.86
N PRO A 52 -8.59 -4.02 11.10
CA PRO A 52 -7.65 -4.45 10.07
C PRO A 52 -7.46 -3.36 9.01
N CYS A 53 -6.25 -2.84 8.88
CA CYS A 53 -5.97 -1.80 7.89
C CYS A 53 -4.57 -1.90 7.29
N ILE A 54 -3.66 -2.67 7.88
CA ILE A 54 -2.29 -2.78 7.40
C ILE A 54 -1.88 -4.25 7.36
N TRP A 55 -1.38 -4.69 6.21
CA TRP A 55 -0.84 -6.04 6.04
C TRP A 55 0.65 -5.94 5.79
N LEU A 56 1.40 -6.86 6.39
CA LEU A 56 2.85 -6.89 6.36
C LEU A 56 3.31 -8.19 5.72
N ALA A 57 4.22 -8.08 4.76
CA ALA A 57 4.88 -9.24 4.18
C ALA A 57 6.26 -9.39 4.79
N GLU A 58 6.59 -10.60 5.20
CA GLU A 58 7.89 -10.95 5.76
C GLU A 58 8.59 -11.95 4.87
N VAL A 59 9.89 -11.78 4.71
CA VAL A 59 10.75 -12.76 4.07
C VAL A 59 11.75 -13.21 5.12
N ASP A 60 11.77 -14.52 5.41
CA ASP A 60 12.62 -15.09 6.47
C ASP A 60 12.45 -14.34 7.79
N ARG A 61 11.18 -14.02 8.13
CA ARG A 61 10.77 -13.33 9.36
C ARG A 61 11.17 -11.86 9.43
N GLN A 62 11.66 -11.27 8.34
CA GLN A 62 11.99 -9.85 8.30
C GLN A 62 10.91 -9.08 7.54
N PRO A 63 10.33 -8.02 8.12
CA PRO A 63 9.36 -7.19 7.43
C PRO A 63 10.02 -6.52 6.22
N VAL A 64 9.44 -6.71 5.03
CA VAL A 64 10.02 -6.17 3.80
C VAL A 64 9.04 -5.40 2.93
N ALA A 65 7.73 -5.51 3.21
CA ALA A 65 6.72 -4.86 2.39
C ALA A 65 5.43 -4.71 3.18
N PHE A 66 4.61 -3.73 2.80
CA PHE A 66 3.30 -3.57 3.45
C PHE A 66 2.29 -2.92 2.51
N SER A 67 1.01 -3.11 2.82
CA SER A 67 -0.10 -2.33 2.25
C SER A 67 -0.94 -1.76 3.37
N MET A 68 -1.54 -0.60 3.13
CA MET A 68 -2.40 0.08 4.09
C MET A 68 -3.64 0.61 3.38
N ILE A 69 -4.79 0.45 4.02
CA ILE A 69 -6.06 0.93 3.48
C ILE A 69 -6.67 2.01 4.37
N ASP A 70 -7.48 2.86 3.76
CA ASP A 70 -8.42 3.74 4.44
C ASP A 70 -9.81 3.13 4.22
N ARG A 71 -10.33 2.49 5.25
CA ARG A 71 -11.59 1.74 5.14
C ARG A 71 -12.79 2.65 4.92
N ALA A 72 -12.79 3.82 5.53
CA ALA A 72 -13.90 4.77 5.38
C ALA A 72 -14.00 5.28 3.94
N GLU A 73 -12.85 5.56 3.32
CA GLU A 73 -12.80 6.14 1.98
C GLU A 73 -12.77 5.08 0.86
N GLY A 74 -12.63 3.80 1.20
CA GLY A 74 -12.50 2.75 0.19
C GLY A 74 -11.22 2.88 -0.63
N GLU A 75 -10.13 3.21 0.04
CA GLU A 75 -8.87 3.55 -0.63
C GLU A 75 -7.73 2.63 -0.21
N VAL A 76 -6.92 2.22 -1.18
CA VAL A 76 -5.61 1.66 -0.89
C VAL A 76 -4.67 2.85 -0.72
N PHE A 77 -4.36 3.15 0.54
CA PHE A 77 -3.63 4.35 0.91
C PHE A 77 -2.14 4.25 0.64
N ALA A 78 -1.55 3.08 0.83
CA ALA A 78 -0.11 2.88 0.65
C ALA A 78 0.18 1.42 0.32
N MET A 79 1.21 1.20 -0.49
CA MET A 79 1.77 -0.12 -0.74
C MET A 79 3.22 0.06 -1.14
N PHE A 80 4.13 -0.51 -0.35
CA PHE A 80 5.56 -0.35 -0.59
C PHE A 80 6.30 -1.65 -0.33
N VAL A 81 7.31 -1.90 -1.18
CA VAL A 81 8.18 -3.09 -1.10
C VAL A 81 9.62 -2.59 -1.07
N ARG A 82 10.44 -3.11 -0.16
CA ARG A 82 11.87 -2.78 -0.14
C ARG A 82 12.48 -3.11 -1.49
N PRO A 83 13.39 -2.26 -2.00
CA PRO A 83 13.95 -2.45 -3.36
C PRO A 83 14.55 -3.83 -3.59
N GLU A 84 15.23 -4.41 -2.61
CA GLU A 84 15.87 -5.72 -2.74
C GLU A 84 14.88 -6.88 -2.80
N HIS A 85 13.61 -6.63 -2.52
CA HIS A 85 12.55 -7.65 -2.56
C HIS A 85 11.50 -7.37 -3.63
N GLU A 86 11.73 -6.41 -4.50
CA GLU A 86 10.85 -6.15 -5.64
C GLU A 86 10.86 -7.35 -6.59
N LYS A 87 9.77 -7.49 -7.36
CA LYS A 87 9.60 -8.56 -8.37
C LYS A 87 9.54 -9.97 -7.77
N CYS A 88 9.26 -10.08 -6.47
CA CYS A 88 9.09 -11.37 -5.79
C CYS A 88 7.63 -11.74 -5.58
N GLY A 89 6.68 -11.01 -6.17
CA GLY A 89 5.26 -11.27 -6.02
C GLY A 89 4.64 -10.75 -4.73
N LEU A 90 5.39 -10.03 -3.91
CA LEU A 90 4.89 -9.52 -2.63
C LEU A 90 3.83 -8.44 -2.81
N GLY A 91 4.01 -7.57 -3.80
CA GLY A 91 3.04 -6.52 -4.08
C GLY A 91 1.66 -7.09 -4.40
N ARG A 92 1.62 -8.19 -5.16
CA ARG A 92 0.36 -8.84 -5.50
C ARG A 92 -0.32 -9.42 -4.26
N LEU A 93 0.43 -10.10 -3.39
CA LEU A 93 -0.11 -10.64 -2.15
C LEU A 93 -0.71 -9.54 -1.27
N LEU A 94 0.02 -8.44 -1.14
CA LEU A 94 -0.42 -7.31 -0.32
C LEU A 94 -1.63 -6.61 -0.92
N MET A 95 -1.65 -6.43 -2.25
CA MET A 95 -2.79 -5.82 -2.92
C MET A 95 -4.02 -6.72 -2.81
N ASP A 96 -3.87 -8.04 -2.99
CA ASP A 96 -4.98 -8.97 -2.84
C ASP A 96 -5.59 -8.87 -1.44
N ALA A 97 -4.78 -8.77 -0.39
CA ALA A 97 -5.27 -8.62 0.98
C ALA A 97 -6.02 -7.30 1.18
N ALA A 98 -5.47 -6.21 0.67
CA ALA A 98 -6.09 -4.89 0.76
C ALA A 98 -7.43 -4.86 0.02
N GLU A 99 -7.46 -5.38 -1.20
CA GLU A 99 -8.69 -5.44 -2.01
C GLU A 99 -9.75 -6.29 -1.34
N ALA A 100 -9.37 -7.45 -0.82
CA ALA A 100 -10.32 -8.36 -0.17
C ALA A 100 -11.01 -7.68 1.00
N GLU A 101 -10.28 -6.93 1.80
CA GLU A 101 -10.87 -6.22 2.94
C GLU A 101 -11.78 -5.08 2.48
N LEU A 102 -11.32 -4.27 1.53
CA LEU A 102 -12.11 -3.13 1.04
C LEU A 102 -13.37 -3.57 0.31
N PHE A 103 -13.29 -4.65 -0.47
CA PHE A 103 -14.46 -5.15 -1.22
C PHE A 103 -15.53 -5.76 -0.34
N LYS A 104 -15.29 -5.97 0.95
CA LYS A 104 -16.33 -6.40 1.89
C LYS A 104 -17.41 -5.33 2.05
N THR A 105 -17.04 -4.05 1.95
CA THR A 105 -17.94 -2.93 2.21
C THR A 105 -18.04 -1.92 1.07
N HIS A 106 -17.20 -2.03 0.06
CA HIS A 106 -17.20 -1.10 -1.09
C HIS A 106 -17.30 -1.88 -2.39
N GLU A 107 -18.16 -1.44 -3.31
CA GLU A 107 -18.21 -2.00 -4.64
C GLU A 107 -17.09 -1.47 -5.53
N ARG A 108 -16.57 -0.29 -5.19
CA ARG A 108 -15.59 0.45 -5.96
C ARG A 108 -14.54 0.98 -5.01
N ILE A 109 -13.28 0.73 -5.33
CA ILE A 109 -12.16 1.16 -4.51
C ILE A 109 -11.21 2.00 -5.35
N VAL A 110 -10.43 2.85 -4.70
CA VAL A 110 -9.57 3.81 -5.38
C VAL A 110 -8.15 3.77 -4.80
N LEU A 111 -7.21 4.27 -5.57
CA LEU A 111 -5.89 4.64 -5.09
C LEU A 111 -5.41 5.86 -5.87
N VAL A 112 -4.56 6.66 -5.24
CA VAL A 112 -3.96 7.85 -5.84
C VAL A 112 -2.45 7.64 -5.86
N THR A 113 -1.82 7.88 -7.00
CA THR A 113 -0.40 7.68 -7.15
C THR A 113 0.17 8.61 -8.23
N ASP A 114 1.49 8.72 -8.26
CA ASP A 114 2.21 9.41 -9.31
C ASP A 114 1.99 8.65 -10.62
N GLY A 115 1.28 9.26 -11.55
CA GLY A 115 0.90 8.63 -12.83
C GLY A 115 1.88 8.87 -13.96
N ARG A 116 3.04 9.45 -13.71
CA ARG A 116 4.02 9.72 -14.77
C ARG A 116 4.55 8.40 -15.35
N PRO A 117 4.84 8.37 -16.67
CA PRO A 117 5.22 7.11 -17.35
C PRO A 117 6.43 6.40 -16.77
N GLU A 118 7.38 7.15 -16.19
CA GLU A 118 8.58 6.57 -15.61
C GLU A 118 8.35 5.85 -14.28
N ILE A 119 7.15 5.99 -13.69
CA ILE A 119 6.84 5.33 -12.42
C ILE A 119 6.37 3.90 -12.69
N ARG A 120 7.18 2.94 -12.27
CA ARG A 120 6.99 1.51 -12.57
C ARG A 120 5.68 0.93 -12.01
N ALA A 121 5.23 1.43 -10.86
CA ALA A 121 4.02 0.93 -10.21
C ALA A 121 2.78 1.06 -11.08
N ASN A 122 2.74 2.01 -12.02
CA ASN A 122 1.58 2.19 -12.89
C ASN A 122 1.30 0.93 -13.73
N GLY A 123 2.33 0.30 -14.29
CA GLY A 123 2.16 -0.95 -15.02
C GLY A 123 1.64 -2.08 -14.14
N PHE A 124 2.10 -2.12 -12.90
CA PHE A 124 1.65 -3.11 -11.93
C PHE A 124 0.14 -2.96 -11.64
N TYR A 125 -0.33 -1.74 -11.37
CA TYR A 125 -1.76 -1.52 -11.10
C TYR A 125 -2.61 -1.91 -12.31
N GLN A 126 -2.19 -1.53 -13.51
CA GLN A 126 -2.93 -1.85 -14.72
C GLN A 126 -3.04 -3.36 -14.95
N ARG A 127 -1.96 -4.11 -14.69
CA ARG A 127 -1.99 -5.57 -14.81
C ARG A 127 -2.94 -6.23 -13.82
N LEU A 128 -3.19 -5.58 -12.67
CA LEU A 128 -4.11 -6.09 -11.66
C LEU A 128 -5.56 -5.64 -11.90
N GLY A 129 -5.83 -4.94 -13.00
CA GLY A 129 -7.18 -4.55 -13.34
C GLY A 129 -7.62 -3.18 -12.85
N TRP A 130 -6.69 -2.38 -12.36
CA TRP A 130 -6.97 -1.00 -12.00
C TRP A 130 -6.93 -0.11 -13.23
N THR A 131 -7.82 0.89 -13.30
CA THR A 131 -7.88 1.82 -14.43
C THR A 131 -7.83 3.26 -13.94
N VAL A 132 -7.16 4.12 -14.72
CA VAL A 132 -7.11 5.55 -14.42
C VAL A 132 -8.47 6.17 -14.75
N VAL A 133 -9.05 6.85 -13.77
CA VAL A 133 -10.36 7.51 -13.96
C VAL A 133 -10.28 9.03 -13.84
N GLU A 134 -9.18 9.56 -13.30
CA GLU A 134 -9.06 11.00 -13.11
C GLU A 134 -7.58 11.40 -13.05
N ARG A 135 -7.24 12.52 -13.70
CA ARG A 135 -5.96 13.18 -13.50
C ARG A 135 -6.18 14.26 -12.42
N ILE A 136 -5.48 14.14 -11.32
CA ILE A 136 -5.62 15.06 -10.19
C ILE A 136 -4.82 16.33 -10.42
N ASP A 137 -3.56 16.20 -10.82
CA ASP A 137 -2.67 17.33 -11.11
C ASP A 137 -1.61 16.90 -12.12
N ALA A 138 -0.53 17.66 -12.26
CA ALA A 138 0.53 17.35 -13.22
C ALA A 138 1.24 16.03 -12.93
N ARG A 139 1.15 15.52 -11.70
CA ARG A 139 1.83 14.30 -11.28
C ARG A 139 0.86 13.17 -10.97
N ASP A 140 -0.17 13.44 -10.16
CA ASP A 140 -0.99 12.39 -9.57
C ASP A 140 -2.22 12.05 -10.39
N VAL A 141 -2.56 10.76 -10.38
CA VAL A 141 -3.77 10.22 -11.00
C VAL A 141 -4.51 9.37 -9.97
N ARG A 142 -5.83 9.24 -10.18
CA ARG A 142 -6.66 8.32 -9.42
C ARG A 142 -6.96 7.10 -10.25
N TYR A 143 -6.67 5.93 -9.69
CA TYR A 143 -7.06 4.63 -10.23
C TYR A 143 -8.30 4.14 -9.50
N GLU A 144 -9.08 3.34 -10.21
CA GLU A 144 -10.29 2.73 -9.65
C GLU A 144 -10.33 1.26 -10.03
N LYS A 145 -10.88 0.44 -9.14
CA LYS A 145 -11.16 -0.95 -9.42
C LYS A 145 -12.52 -1.29 -8.83
N ARG A 146 -13.31 -2.06 -9.56
CA ARG A 146 -14.62 -2.50 -9.12
C ARG A 146 -14.55 -3.91 -8.59
N ARG A 147 -15.43 -4.23 -7.63
CA ARG A 147 -15.54 -5.59 -7.08
C ARG A 147 -15.78 -6.54 -8.23
N PRO A 148 -15.00 -7.64 -8.34
CA PRO A 148 -15.22 -8.63 -9.37
C PRO A 148 -16.61 -9.24 -9.27
N LEU A 149 -17.23 -9.52 -10.41
CA LEU A 149 -18.49 -10.26 -10.45
C LEU A 149 -18.21 -11.72 -10.15
N LEU A 150 -19.11 -12.36 -9.40
CA LEU A 150 -19.00 -13.77 -9.08
C LEU A 150 -19.45 -14.65 -10.25
#